data_8a5213d174a4b287e0d118dba47d746f
#
_entry.id   8a5213d174a4b287e0d118dba47d746f
#
_cell.length_a   1.000
_cell.length_b   1.000
_cell.length_c   1.000
_cell.angle_alpha   90.00
_cell.angle_beta   90.00
_cell.angle_gamma   90.00
#
_symmetry.space_group_name_H-M   'P 1'
#
loop_
_entity.id
_entity.type
_entity.pdbx_description
1 polymer ?
#
loop_
_entity_poly.entity_id
_entity_poly.type
_entity_poly.pdbx_seq_one_letter_code
_entity_poly.pdbx_strand_id
1 'polypeptide(L)'
;MQLYGENSFFISLAVILIPAFILGYCEKPLKHYGMAATAFFVVMAMKDKPQALLYMFCFVLYEYILAQIFLRITMGEHRPRFTYPAFLVLSIMPLTMHKILIAVNGTAGILAIIGISYMTFKAAQIIIEISDGIIKELKPDEYIYLMLFFPTLLSGPIDRSRRFEEDIRRTIPREEYLEMAGNGLLKILLGMVYKLAIASVFYLLMKKFGMDHTLKSATIYMYTYGFYLFFDFAGYSLMAVGTGYLLGVKVPDNFNKPFLSKDIQEFWNRWHITLSHWLRDYVFSRITMGLIRSGKVKDKLTIASIALMINMFIMGCWHGLTGYYILYGLYHGVLLVLFEIIRKKSAFYKKHKKDKWFMVVSWFVTLHLVLVGFFIFSGRFTRGVAFLMRTHGLM
;
A
#
# COMPACT_ATOMS: atom_id res chain seq x y z
N MET A 1 -9.54 3.41 -20.23
CA MET A 1 -10.45 2.86 -19.18
C MET A 1 -9.77 2.95 -17.82
N GLN A 2 -10.39 3.62 -16.86
CA GLN A 2 -9.85 3.73 -15.49
C GLN A 2 -10.35 2.57 -14.63
N LEU A 3 -9.43 1.78 -14.08
CA LEU A 3 -9.78 0.65 -13.21
C LEU A 3 -10.53 1.14 -11.96
N TYR A 4 -11.66 0.55 -11.65
CA TYR A 4 -12.56 0.88 -10.52
C TYR A 4 -13.05 2.33 -10.49
N GLY A 5 -13.08 3.03 -11.65
CA GLY A 5 -13.49 4.44 -11.72
C GLY A 5 -14.51 4.76 -12.82
N GLU A 6 -14.62 3.93 -13.85
CA GLU A 6 -15.50 4.17 -15.00
C GLU A 6 -16.56 3.08 -15.17
N ASN A 7 -17.73 3.45 -15.67
CA ASN A 7 -18.82 2.50 -15.94
C ASN A 7 -18.39 1.37 -16.88
N SER A 8 -17.58 1.68 -17.91
CA SER A 8 -17.02 0.70 -18.84
C SER A 8 -16.21 -0.39 -18.14
N PHE A 9 -15.48 -0.03 -17.09
CA PHE A 9 -14.75 -1.01 -16.27
C PHE A 9 -15.71 -1.96 -15.55
N PHE A 10 -16.75 -1.46 -14.90
CA PHE A 10 -17.69 -2.29 -14.13
C PHE A 10 -18.49 -3.22 -15.03
N ILE A 11 -18.89 -2.77 -16.22
CA ILE A 11 -19.56 -3.62 -17.21
C ILE A 11 -18.62 -4.75 -17.68
N SER A 12 -17.39 -4.39 -18.06
CA SER A 12 -16.38 -5.38 -18.47
C SER A 12 -16.05 -6.35 -17.34
N LEU A 13 -15.95 -5.86 -16.10
CA LEU A 13 -15.71 -6.69 -14.93
C LEU A 13 -16.84 -7.69 -14.71
N ALA A 14 -18.11 -7.25 -14.78
CA ALA A 14 -19.25 -8.12 -14.62
C ALA A 14 -19.25 -9.24 -15.67
N VAL A 15 -18.99 -8.90 -16.96
CA VAL A 15 -18.92 -9.88 -18.05
C VAL A 15 -17.79 -10.88 -17.83
N ILE A 16 -16.61 -10.43 -17.42
CA ILE A 16 -15.44 -11.30 -17.21
C ILE A 16 -15.58 -12.16 -15.95
N LEU A 17 -16.29 -11.70 -14.93
CA LEU A 17 -16.49 -12.50 -13.72
C LEU A 17 -17.50 -13.66 -13.91
N ILE A 18 -18.37 -13.64 -14.93
CA ILE A 18 -19.30 -14.74 -15.19
C ILE A 18 -18.57 -16.05 -15.54
N PRO A 19 -17.66 -16.11 -16.54
CA PRO A 19 -16.91 -17.33 -16.79
C PRO A 19 -15.98 -17.73 -15.63
N ALA A 20 -15.42 -16.77 -14.90
CA ALA A 20 -14.64 -17.08 -13.70
C ALA A 20 -15.50 -17.81 -12.66
N PHE A 21 -16.73 -17.33 -12.43
CA PHE A 21 -17.68 -17.97 -11.52
C PHE A 21 -18.03 -19.39 -11.98
N ILE A 22 -18.31 -19.58 -13.27
CA ILE A 22 -18.64 -20.91 -13.85
C ILE A 22 -17.45 -21.87 -13.66
N LEU A 23 -16.22 -21.43 -13.95
CA LEU A 23 -15.02 -22.25 -13.77
C LEU A 23 -14.81 -22.66 -12.31
N GLY A 24 -14.93 -21.72 -11.38
CA GLY A 24 -14.80 -22.00 -9.95
C GLY A 24 -15.93 -22.91 -9.42
N TYR A 25 -17.17 -22.69 -9.87
CA TYR A 25 -18.30 -23.56 -9.55
C TYR A 25 -18.09 -25.00 -10.02
N CYS A 26 -17.47 -25.17 -11.22
CA CYS A 26 -17.11 -26.45 -11.78
C CYS A 26 -15.79 -27.03 -11.29
N GLU A 27 -15.19 -26.44 -10.24
CA GLU A 27 -13.90 -26.86 -9.65
C GLU A 27 -12.76 -26.90 -10.68
N LYS A 28 -12.75 -25.95 -11.62
CA LYS A 28 -11.68 -25.83 -12.63
C LYS A 28 -10.61 -24.83 -12.17
N PRO A 29 -9.31 -25.06 -12.53
CA PRO A 29 -8.25 -24.13 -12.22
C PRO A 29 -8.52 -22.72 -12.80
N LEU A 30 -8.43 -21.69 -11.96
CA LEU A 30 -8.69 -20.29 -12.35
C LEU A 30 -7.45 -19.55 -12.85
N LYS A 31 -6.23 -20.09 -12.67
CA LYS A 31 -4.95 -19.45 -12.99
C LYS A 31 -4.92 -18.88 -14.41
N HIS A 32 -5.12 -19.69 -15.43
CA HIS A 32 -5.00 -19.26 -16.82
C HIS A 32 -6.08 -18.27 -17.22
N TYR A 33 -7.31 -18.46 -16.72
CA TYR A 33 -8.38 -17.52 -16.94
C TYR A 33 -8.09 -16.16 -16.28
N GLY A 34 -7.62 -16.16 -15.03
CA GLY A 34 -7.22 -14.96 -14.32
C GLY A 34 -6.05 -14.22 -14.98
N MET A 35 -5.09 -14.94 -15.58
CA MET A 35 -4.04 -14.36 -16.40
C MET A 35 -4.60 -13.67 -17.64
N ALA A 36 -5.51 -14.32 -18.38
CA ALA A 36 -6.17 -13.73 -19.55
C ALA A 36 -6.99 -12.49 -19.18
N ALA A 37 -7.77 -12.55 -18.10
CA ALA A 37 -8.51 -11.39 -17.57
C ALA A 37 -7.58 -10.25 -17.16
N THR A 38 -6.44 -10.56 -16.56
CA THR A 38 -5.42 -9.57 -16.21
C THR A 38 -4.84 -8.90 -17.45
N ALA A 39 -4.45 -9.67 -18.46
CA ALA A 39 -3.93 -9.14 -19.72
C ALA A 39 -4.98 -8.22 -20.38
N PHE A 40 -6.24 -8.64 -20.43
CA PHE A 40 -7.33 -7.83 -20.97
C PHE A 40 -7.45 -6.47 -20.25
N PHE A 41 -7.56 -6.46 -18.90
CA PHE A 41 -7.73 -5.20 -18.17
C PHE A 41 -6.50 -4.31 -18.22
N VAL A 42 -5.29 -4.85 -18.23
CA VAL A 42 -4.04 -4.08 -18.38
C VAL A 42 -3.99 -3.41 -19.75
N VAL A 43 -4.27 -4.16 -20.84
CA VAL A 43 -4.31 -3.60 -22.19
C VAL A 43 -5.40 -2.54 -22.31
N MET A 44 -6.60 -2.80 -21.81
CA MET A 44 -7.72 -1.85 -21.87
C MET A 44 -7.46 -0.58 -21.04
N ALA A 45 -6.77 -0.69 -19.90
CA ALA A 45 -6.39 0.47 -19.10
C ALA A 45 -5.36 1.37 -19.81
N MET A 46 -4.56 0.80 -20.72
CA MET A 46 -3.45 1.49 -21.39
C MET A 46 -3.65 1.65 -22.91
N LYS A 47 -4.83 1.29 -23.45
CA LYS A 47 -5.09 1.33 -24.91
C LYS A 47 -4.75 2.66 -25.56
N ASP A 48 -4.98 3.77 -24.84
CA ASP A 48 -4.74 5.13 -25.32
C ASP A 48 -3.28 5.60 -25.09
N LYS A 49 -2.44 4.73 -24.47
CA LYS A 49 -1.04 5.00 -24.15
C LYS A 49 -0.16 3.77 -24.43
N PRO A 50 0.01 3.34 -25.69
CA PRO A 50 0.72 2.10 -26.03
C PRO A 50 2.19 2.11 -25.57
N GLN A 51 2.82 3.28 -25.53
CA GLN A 51 4.18 3.43 -24.99
C GLN A 51 4.26 3.07 -23.50
N ALA A 52 3.25 3.44 -22.69
CA ALA A 52 3.22 3.11 -21.28
C ALA A 52 3.05 1.59 -21.04
N LEU A 53 2.32 0.90 -21.93
CA LEU A 53 2.23 -0.56 -21.93
C LEU A 53 3.58 -1.20 -22.22
N LEU A 54 4.31 -0.71 -23.23
CA LEU A 54 5.64 -1.18 -23.57
C LEU A 54 6.62 -0.99 -22.38
N TYR A 55 6.60 0.20 -21.76
CA TYR A 55 7.48 0.50 -20.62
C TYR A 55 7.15 -0.40 -19.40
N MET A 56 5.87 -0.66 -19.16
CA MET A 56 5.46 -1.60 -18.12
C MET A 56 5.96 -3.02 -18.39
N PHE A 57 5.86 -3.49 -19.63
CA PHE A 57 6.38 -4.79 -20.03
C PHE A 57 7.90 -4.85 -19.85
N CYS A 58 8.64 -3.84 -20.31
CA CYS A 58 10.09 -3.74 -20.12
C CYS A 58 10.47 -3.73 -18.63
N PHE A 59 9.71 -3.02 -17.79
CA PHE A 59 9.93 -3.00 -16.34
C PHE A 59 9.73 -4.38 -15.72
N VAL A 60 8.64 -5.07 -16.04
CA VAL A 60 8.36 -6.42 -15.49
C VAL A 60 9.43 -7.42 -15.95
N LEU A 61 9.85 -7.33 -17.22
CA LEU A 61 10.92 -8.17 -17.77
C LEU A 61 12.27 -7.87 -17.08
N TYR A 62 12.60 -6.60 -16.89
CA TYR A 62 13.79 -6.17 -16.17
C TYR A 62 13.85 -6.76 -14.76
N GLU A 63 12.76 -6.60 -13.99
CA GLU A 63 12.69 -7.11 -12.61
C GLU A 63 12.74 -8.65 -12.57
N TYR A 64 12.12 -9.32 -13.53
CA TYR A 64 12.19 -10.78 -13.66
C TYR A 64 13.62 -11.27 -13.94
N ILE A 65 14.31 -10.67 -14.91
CA ILE A 65 15.70 -11.01 -15.24
C ILE A 65 16.61 -10.74 -14.04
N LEU A 66 16.42 -9.60 -13.37
CA LEU A 66 17.18 -9.25 -12.17
C LEU A 66 17.00 -10.30 -11.06
N ALA A 67 15.77 -10.71 -10.81
CA ALA A 67 15.46 -11.74 -9.80
C ALA A 67 16.03 -13.10 -10.18
N GLN A 68 15.95 -13.50 -11.45
CA GLN A 68 16.52 -14.76 -11.94
C GLN A 68 18.06 -14.80 -11.83
N ILE A 69 18.73 -13.71 -12.20
CA ILE A 69 20.20 -13.61 -12.06
C ILE A 69 20.55 -13.72 -10.57
N PHE A 70 19.84 -12.97 -9.70
CA PHE A 70 20.09 -13.01 -8.27
C PHE A 70 19.85 -14.39 -7.66
N LEU A 71 18.79 -15.08 -8.08
CA LEU A 71 18.48 -16.45 -7.66
C LEU A 71 19.63 -17.42 -8.03
N ARG A 72 20.12 -17.36 -9.27
CA ARG A 72 21.26 -18.20 -9.71
C ARG A 72 22.52 -17.93 -8.90
N ILE A 73 22.86 -16.67 -8.66
CA ILE A 73 24.01 -16.29 -7.83
C ILE A 73 23.84 -16.78 -6.38
N THR A 74 22.64 -16.70 -5.84
CA THR A 74 22.36 -17.08 -4.44
C THR A 74 22.38 -18.60 -4.24
N MET A 75 22.05 -19.38 -5.28
CA MET A 75 22.14 -20.84 -5.27
C MET A 75 23.55 -21.37 -5.54
N GLY A 76 24.47 -20.53 -5.98
CA GLY A 76 25.88 -20.87 -6.17
C GLY A 76 26.67 -20.98 -4.85
N GLU A 77 27.85 -21.65 -4.90
CA GLU A 77 28.69 -21.88 -3.71
C GLU A 77 29.26 -20.57 -3.11
N HIS A 78 29.49 -19.55 -3.93
CA HIS A 78 30.09 -18.28 -3.51
C HIS A 78 29.14 -17.10 -3.72
N ARG A 79 28.62 -16.55 -2.63
CA ARG A 79 27.83 -15.33 -2.65
C ARG A 79 28.63 -14.14 -2.11
N PRO A 80 29.08 -13.18 -2.95
CA PRO A 80 29.73 -11.97 -2.47
C PRO A 80 28.85 -11.17 -1.50
N ARG A 81 29.48 -10.60 -0.46
CA ARG A 81 28.76 -9.89 0.63
C ARG A 81 27.86 -8.74 0.12
N PHE A 82 28.25 -8.07 -0.95
CA PHE A 82 27.52 -6.91 -1.49
C PHE A 82 26.45 -7.28 -2.53
N THR A 83 26.31 -8.56 -2.90
CA THR A 83 25.34 -8.98 -3.92
C THR A 83 23.91 -8.64 -3.55
N TYR A 84 23.47 -8.99 -2.34
CA TYR A 84 22.11 -8.69 -1.88
C TYR A 84 21.78 -7.18 -1.89
N PRO A 85 22.57 -6.29 -1.24
CA PRO A 85 22.26 -4.86 -1.28
C PRO A 85 22.30 -4.28 -2.70
N ALA A 86 23.20 -4.74 -3.57
CA ALA A 86 23.27 -4.28 -4.96
C ALA A 86 21.97 -4.63 -5.73
N PHE A 87 21.51 -5.87 -5.65
CA PHE A 87 20.28 -6.30 -6.34
C PHE A 87 19.04 -5.64 -5.77
N LEU A 88 18.98 -5.41 -4.46
CA LEU A 88 17.87 -4.66 -3.85
C LEU A 88 17.85 -3.21 -4.33
N VAL A 89 19.01 -2.54 -4.41
CA VAL A 89 19.11 -1.17 -4.94
C VAL A 89 18.69 -1.14 -6.41
N LEU A 90 19.15 -2.07 -7.23
CA LEU A 90 18.77 -2.16 -8.64
C LEU A 90 17.25 -2.33 -8.80
N SER A 91 16.61 -3.19 -8.01
CA SER A 91 15.15 -3.38 -8.05
C SER A 91 14.36 -2.14 -7.61
N ILE A 92 14.86 -1.34 -6.65
CA ILE A 92 14.18 -0.14 -6.18
C ILE A 92 14.50 1.09 -7.07
N MET A 93 15.59 1.04 -7.84
CA MET A 93 16.10 2.17 -8.62
C MET A 93 15.07 2.75 -9.63
N PRO A 94 14.30 1.97 -10.40
CA PRO A 94 13.32 2.52 -11.33
C PRO A 94 12.26 3.37 -10.63
N LEU A 95 11.76 2.92 -9.47
CA LEU A 95 10.81 3.70 -8.68
C LEU A 95 11.45 4.97 -8.11
N THR A 96 12.68 4.88 -7.61
CA THR A 96 13.41 6.03 -7.07
C THR A 96 13.61 7.09 -8.16
N MET A 97 14.04 6.68 -9.35
CA MET A 97 14.19 7.59 -10.50
C MET A 97 12.85 8.18 -10.93
N HIS A 98 11.79 7.37 -10.98
CA HIS A 98 10.43 7.86 -11.25
C HIS A 98 10.04 8.99 -10.28
N LYS A 99 10.26 8.82 -8.97
CA LYS A 99 9.95 9.82 -7.95
C LYS A 99 10.81 11.09 -8.07
N ILE A 100 12.10 10.94 -8.34
CA ILE A 100 13.03 12.06 -8.54
C ILE A 100 12.63 12.86 -9.78
N LEU A 101 12.37 12.21 -10.92
CA LEU A 101 11.95 12.87 -12.15
C LEU A 101 10.67 13.67 -11.97
N ILE A 102 9.67 13.13 -11.27
CA ILE A 102 8.45 13.88 -10.93
C ILE A 102 8.77 15.09 -10.04
N ALA A 103 9.63 14.92 -9.03
CA ALA A 103 9.95 16.00 -8.10
C ALA A 103 10.72 17.14 -8.77
N VAL A 104 11.61 16.84 -9.74
CA VAL A 104 12.46 17.82 -10.42
C VAL A 104 11.78 18.39 -11.66
N ASN A 105 11.18 17.53 -12.51
CA ASN A 105 10.71 17.90 -13.84
C ASN A 105 9.17 17.95 -13.94
N GLY A 106 8.44 17.62 -12.87
CA GLY A 106 6.97 17.50 -12.89
C GLY A 106 6.43 16.28 -13.64
N THR A 107 7.28 15.49 -14.30
CA THR A 107 6.89 14.29 -15.06
C THR A 107 7.94 13.19 -14.93
N ALA A 108 7.51 11.95 -15.00
CA ALA A 108 8.39 10.77 -14.94
C ALA A 108 8.88 10.30 -16.32
N GLY A 109 8.44 10.93 -17.42
CA GLY A 109 8.83 10.52 -18.77
C GLY A 109 8.56 9.03 -19.04
N ILE A 110 9.57 8.31 -19.52
CA ILE A 110 9.50 6.86 -19.81
C ILE A 110 9.20 6.01 -18.56
N LEU A 111 9.47 6.51 -17.36
CA LEU A 111 9.17 5.82 -16.11
C LEU A 111 7.76 6.12 -15.60
N ALA A 112 6.89 6.79 -16.38
CA ALA A 112 5.47 7.00 -16.05
C ALA A 112 4.66 5.69 -16.19
N ILE A 113 5.09 4.65 -15.49
CA ILE A 113 4.52 3.30 -15.53
C ILE A 113 3.40 3.21 -14.50
N ILE A 114 2.22 2.83 -14.97
CA ILE A 114 1.07 2.61 -14.09
C ILE A 114 1.36 1.44 -13.13
N GLY A 115 1.13 1.64 -11.83
CA GLY A 115 1.35 0.61 -10.82
C GLY A 115 2.81 0.37 -10.42
N ILE A 116 3.79 1.16 -10.93
CA ILE A 116 5.23 0.97 -10.63
C ILE A 116 5.49 0.88 -9.12
N SER A 117 4.82 1.69 -8.30
CA SER A 117 5.01 1.68 -6.84
C SER A 117 4.65 0.35 -6.19
N TYR A 118 3.53 -0.26 -6.62
CA TYR A 118 3.07 -1.56 -6.09
C TYR A 118 3.86 -2.73 -6.67
N MET A 119 4.22 -2.66 -7.95
CA MET A 119 5.08 -3.67 -8.58
C MET A 119 6.47 -3.68 -7.94
N THR A 120 7.06 -2.52 -7.62
CA THR A 120 8.36 -2.45 -6.94
C THR A 120 8.32 -3.09 -5.54
N PHE A 121 7.23 -2.97 -4.78
CA PHE A 121 7.11 -3.71 -3.51
C PHE A 121 7.16 -5.22 -3.72
N LYS A 122 6.46 -5.73 -4.72
CA LYS A 122 6.45 -7.16 -5.05
C LYS A 122 7.84 -7.63 -5.52
N ALA A 123 8.51 -6.85 -6.39
CA ALA A 123 9.86 -7.16 -6.89
C ALA A 123 10.90 -7.12 -5.76
N ALA A 124 10.94 -6.06 -4.96
CA ALA A 124 11.84 -5.95 -3.81
C ALA A 124 11.62 -7.07 -2.79
N GLN A 125 10.36 -7.45 -2.52
CA GLN A 125 10.03 -8.60 -1.68
C GLN A 125 10.66 -9.88 -2.23
N ILE A 126 10.55 -10.15 -3.52
CA ILE A 126 11.12 -11.35 -4.15
C ILE A 126 12.63 -11.38 -3.99
N ILE A 127 13.34 -10.27 -4.25
CA ILE A 127 14.79 -10.15 -4.01
C ILE A 127 15.13 -10.47 -2.55
N ILE A 128 14.36 -9.91 -1.61
CA ILE A 128 14.56 -10.15 -0.18
C ILE A 128 14.35 -11.63 0.18
N GLU A 129 13.26 -12.23 -0.30
CA GLU A 129 12.91 -13.63 -0.01
C GLU A 129 13.86 -14.63 -0.67
N ILE A 130 14.42 -14.32 -1.85
CA ILE A 130 15.55 -15.07 -2.44
C ILE A 130 16.76 -14.99 -1.51
N SER A 131 17.11 -13.79 -1.02
CA SER A 131 18.22 -13.59 -0.10
C SER A 131 18.07 -14.39 1.19
N ASP A 132 16.85 -14.55 1.68
CA ASP A 132 16.53 -15.31 2.89
C ASP A 132 16.46 -16.82 2.65
N GLY A 133 16.63 -17.29 1.39
CA GLY A 133 16.52 -18.71 1.01
C GLY A 133 15.08 -19.24 1.01
N ILE A 134 14.09 -18.35 1.03
CA ILE A 134 12.68 -18.68 1.01
C ILE A 134 12.23 -19.08 -0.40
N ILE A 135 12.61 -18.29 -1.40
CA ILE A 135 12.33 -18.55 -2.82
C ILE A 135 13.53 -19.28 -3.41
N LYS A 136 13.28 -20.50 -3.93
CA LYS A 136 14.28 -21.35 -4.57
C LYS A 136 14.00 -21.59 -6.05
N GLU A 137 12.82 -21.26 -6.52
CA GLU A 137 12.38 -21.34 -7.90
C GLU A 137 11.49 -20.15 -8.21
N LEU A 138 11.58 -19.63 -9.44
CA LEU A 138 10.76 -18.50 -9.89
C LEU A 138 10.24 -18.78 -11.31
N LYS A 139 8.97 -19.18 -11.42
CA LYS A 139 8.32 -19.48 -12.69
C LYS A 139 7.89 -18.19 -13.38
N PRO A 140 8.19 -18.02 -14.68
CA PRO A 140 7.92 -16.75 -15.38
C PRO A 140 6.44 -16.40 -15.45
N ASP A 141 5.57 -17.36 -15.67
CA ASP A 141 4.12 -17.16 -15.77
C ASP A 141 3.52 -16.70 -14.42
N GLU A 142 3.93 -17.30 -13.32
CA GLU A 142 3.49 -16.97 -11.97
C GLU A 142 4.02 -15.61 -11.52
N TYR A 143 5.29 -15.30 -11.84
CA TYR A 143 5.88 -14.00 -11.59
C TYR A 143 5.16 -12.89 -12.34
N ILE A 144 4.96 -13.04 -13.64
CA ILE A 144 4.25 -12.05 -14.48
C ILE A 144 2.82 -11.86 -13.97
N TYR A 145 2.15 -12.95 -13.63
CA TYR A 145 0.78 -12.88 -13.10
C TYR A 145 0.73 -12.14 -11.76
N LEU A 146 1.63 -12.44 -10.82
CA LEU A 146 1.75 -11.70 -9.57
C LEU A 146 1.98 -10.19 -9.80
N MET A 147 2.96 -9.86 -10.66
CA MET A 147 3.34 -8.47 -10.91
C MET A 147 2.18 -7.67 -11.50
N LEU A 148 1.49 -8.23 -12.49
CA LEU A 148 0.45 -7.55 -13.25
C LEU A 148 -0.98 -7.77 -12.74
N PHE A 149 -1.19 -8.62 -11.74
CA PHE A 149 -2.52 -8.98 -11.24
C PHE A 149 -3.40 -7.75 -11.08
N PHE A 150 -4.33 -7.54 -12.05
CA PHE A 150 -5.01 -6.27 -12.23
C PHE A 150 -5.81 -5.79 -11.01
N PRO A 151 -6.43 -6.68 -10.18
CA PRO A 151 -7.15 -6.22 -9.02
C PRO A 151 -6.27 -5.42 -8.04
N THR A 152 -5.00 -5.78 -7.92
CA THR A 152 -4.08 -5.17 -6.97
C THR A 152 -2.98 -4.30 -7.61
N LEU A 153 -3.08 -4.03 -8.92
CA LEU A 153 -2.02 -3.37 -9.68
C LEU A 153 -1.78 -1.92 -9.27
N LEU A 154 -2.86 -1.15 -9.01
CA LEU A 154 -2.76 0.32 -8.78
C LEU A 154 -2.69 0.69 -7.29
N SER A 155 -3.70 0.33 -6.53
CA SER A 155 -3.89 0.75 -5.13
C SER A 155 -4.51 -0.37 -4.28
N GLY A 156 -4.50 -1.60 -4.80
CA GLY A 156 -4.99 -2.77 -4.08
C GLY A 156 -4.04 -3.21 -2.96
N PRO A 157 -4.42 -4.24 -2.21
CA PRO A 157 -3.54 -4.81 -1.20
C PRO A 157 -2.22 -5.32 -1.78
N ILE A 158 -1.12 -5.09 -1.06
CA ILE A 158 0.19 -5.63 -1.42
C ILE A 158 0.23 -7.09 -0.99
N ASP A 159 0.16 -7.98 -1.97
CA ASP A 159 0.13 -9.41 -1.72
C ASP A 159 1.52 -10.02 -1.55
N ARG A 160 1.58 -11.15 -0.83
CA ARG A 160 2.80 -11.93 -0.64
C ARG A 160 2.95 -12.96 -1.75
N SER A 161 4.14 -13.05 -2.36
CA SER A 161 4.42 -13.95 -3.48
C SER A 161 3.99 -15.40 -3.19
N ARG A 162 4.41 -15.96 -2.06
CA ARG A 162 4.10 -17.34 -1.68
C ARG A 162 2.61 -17.60 -1.52
N ARG A 163 1.90 -16.71 -0.81
CA ARG A 163 0.45 -16.86 -0.62
C ARG A 163 -0.30 -16.77 -1.97
N PHE A 164 0.12 -15.85 -2.84
CA PHE A 164 -0.43 -15.74 -4.18
C PHE A 164 -0.18 -17.00 -5.00
N GLU A 165 1.04 -17.54 -4.97
CA GLU A 165 1.40 -18.78 -5.66
C GLU A 165 0.59 -19.99 -5.14
N GLU A 166 0.40 -20.10 -3.82
CA GLU A 166 -0.42 -21.14 -3.20
C GLU A 166 -1.87 -21.07 -3.72
N ASP A 167 -2.45 -19.87 -3.77
CA ASP A 167 -3.83 -19.66 -4.23
C ASP A 167 -4.00 -20.01 -5.72
N ILE A 168 -3.09 -19.59 -6.60
CA ILE A 168 -3.23 -19.80 -8.05
C ILE A 168 -2.93 -21.23 -8.50
N ARG A 169 -2.20 -22.02 -7.69
CA ARG A 169 -1.84 -23.41 -8.01
C ARG A 169 -2.89 -24.41 -7.57
N ARG A 170 -3.74 -24.05 -6.60
CA ARG A 170 -4.74 -24.98 -6.07
C ARG A 170 -6.04 -24.98 -6.88
N THR A 171 -6.70 -26.11 -6.91
CA THR A 171 -8.10 -26.23 -7.30
C THR A 171 -8.95 -26.00 -6.05
N ILE A 172 -9.89 -25.06 -6.12
CA ILE A 172 -10.72 -24.70 -4.96
C ILE A 172 -11.97 -25.59 -4.97
N PRO A 173 -12.31 -26.29 -3.86
CA PRO A 173 -13.57 -27.02 -3.76
C PRO A 173 -14.76 -26.08 -3.93
N ARG A 174 -15.85 -26.59 -4.54
CA ARG A 174 -17.06 -25.80 -4.88
C ARG A 174 -17.62 -25.03 -3.69
N GLU A 175 -17.76 -25.68 -2.54
CA GLU A 175 -18.31 -25.04 -1.34
C GLU A 175 -17.43 -23.87 -0.87
N GLU A 176 -16.12 -24.08 -0.81
CA GLU A 176 -15.16 -23.02 -0.47
C GLU A 176 -15.20 -21.88 -1.49
N TYR A 177 -15.30 -22.21 -2.78
CA TYR A 177 -15.37 -21.20 -3.84
C TYR A 177 -16.67 -20.39 -3.76
N LEU A 178 -17.82 -21.02 -3.50
CA LEU A 178 -19.10 -20.32 -3.37
C LEU A 178 -19.09 -19.35 -2.18
N GLU A 179 -18.55 -19.76 -1.03
CA GLU A 179 -18.36 -18.86 0.12
C GLU A 179 -17.44 -17.69 -0.24
N MET A 180 -16.31 -17.97 -0.89
CA MET A 180 -15.35 -16.97 -1.32
C MET A 180 -15.96 -16.00 -2.35
N ALA A 181 -16.73 -16.51 -3.31
CA ALA A 181 -17.41 -15.70 -4.34
C ALA A 181 -18.52 -14.83 -3.73
N GLY A 182 -19.32 -15.37 -2.81
CA GLY A 182 -20.33 -14.62 -2.06
C GLY A 182 -19.72 -13.46 -1.26
N ASN A 183 -18.67 -13.73 -0.49
CA ASN A 183 -17.91 -12.72 0.23
C ASN A 183 -17.25 -11.71 -0.72
N GLY A 184 -16.76 -12.16 -1.87
CA GLY A 184 -16.18 -11.32 -2.91
C GLY A 184 -17.20 -10.35 -3.50
N LEU A 185 -18.38 -10.82 -3.83
CA LEU A 185 -19.47 -9.98 -4.36
C LEU A 185 -19.91 -8.93 -3.33
N LEU A 186 -20.08 -9.32 -2.06
CA LEU A 186 -20.40 -8.38 -0.98
C LEU A 186 -19.34 -7.30 -0.83
N LYS A 187 -18.05 -7.66 -0.91
CA LYS A 187 -16.95 -6.69 -0.86
C LYS A 187 -16.97 -5.73 -2.06
N ILE A 188 -17.28 -6.22 -3.28
CA ILE A 188 -17.41 -5.35 -4.47
C ILE A 188 -18.55 -4.35 -4.25
N LEU A 189 -19.74 -4.82 -3.87
CA LEU A 189 -20.89 -3.96 -3.64
C LEU A 189 -20.65 -2.92 -2.54
N LEU A 190 -20.10 -3.35 -1.40
CA LEU A 190 -19.75 -2.44 -0.31
C LEU A 190 -18.68 -1.43 -0.75
N GLY A 191 -17.68 -1.89 -1.52
CA GLY A 191 -16.65 -1.04 -2.09
C GLY A 191 -17.19 0.03 -3.03
N MET A 192 -18.19 -0.32 -3.86
CA MET A 192 -18.91 0.65 -4.70
C MET A 192 -19.64 1.69 -3.86
N VAL A 193 -20.36 1.28 -2.82
CA VAL A 193 -21.03 2.21 -1.89
C VAL A 193 -20.03 3.16 -1.25
N TYR A 194 -18.90 2.63 -0.75
CA TYR A 194 -17.86 3.45 -0.12
C TYR A 194 -17.28 4.48 -1.09
N LYS A 195 -16.83 4.01 -2.26
CA LYS A 195 -16.12 4.88 -3.22
C LYS A 195 -17.07 5.79 -4.00
N LEU A 196 -18.17 5.26 -4.54
CA LEU A 196 -19.02 6.02 -5.47
C LEU A 196 -20.06 6.87 -4.75
N ALA A 197 -20.55 6.46 -3.57
CA ALA A 197 -21.54 7.23 -2.82
C ALA A 197 -20.88 8.00 -1.68
N ILE A 198 -20.34 7.34 -0.66
CA ILE A 198 -19.92 8.00 0.58
C ILE A 198 -18.72 8.93 0.34
N ALA A 199 -17.68 8.46 -0.37
CA ALA A 199 -16.53 9.30 -0.69
C ALA A 199 -16.93 10.52 -1.53
N SER A 200 -17.88 10.39 -2.46
CA SER A 200 -18.37 11.50 -3.28
C SER A 200 -19.06 12.57 -2.43
N VAL A 201 -19.83 12.18 -1.40
CA VAL A 201 -20.45 13.16 -0.45
C VAL A 201 -19.34 13.94 0.28
N PHE A 202 -18.35 13.25 0.85
CA PHE A 202 -17.25 13.95 1.54
C PHE A 202 -16.42 14.82 0.60
N TYR A 203 -16.22 14.41 -0.65
CA TYR A 203 -15.57 15.22 -1.68
C TYR A 203 -16.34 16.52 -1.96
N LEU A 204 -17.67 16.45 -2.10
CA LEU A 204 -18.52 17.63 -2.30
C LEU A 204 -18.48 18.57 -1.09
N LEU A 205 -18.56 18.02 0.14
CA LEU A 205 -18.44 18.80 1.37
C LEU A 205 -17.07 19.48 1.48
N MET A 206 -16.01 18.78 1.14
CA MET A 206 -14.65 19.32 1.10
C MET A 206 -14.54 20.49 0.11
N LYS A 207 -15.10 20.37 -1.09
CA LYS A 207 -15.12 21.45 -2.09
C LYS A 207 -15.93 22.64 -1.63
N LYS A 208 -17.11 22.41 -1.05
CA LYS A 208 -18.04 23.49 -0.65
C LYS A 208 -17.48 24.32 0.51
N PHE A 209 -16.85 23.68 1.51
CA PHE A 209 -16.45 24.35 2.75
C PHE A 209 -14.94 24.48 2.95
N GLY A 210 -14.14 23.86 2.09
CA GLY A 210 -12.70 23.73 2.28
C GLY A 210 -11.84 24.78 1.53
N MET A 211 -12.42 25.79 0.89
CA MET A 211 -11.66 26.66 -0.03
C MET A 211 -11.12 27.94 0.64
N ASP A 212 -11.66 28.36 1.77
CA ASP A 212 -11.24 29.58 2.47
C ASP A 212 -9.98 29.35 3.34
N HIS A 213 -9.21 30.41 3.58
CA HIS A 213 -8.02 30.38 4.43
C HIS A 213 -8.30 30.60 5.92
N THR A 214 -9.54 30.34 6.38
CA THR A 214 -9.92 30.46 7.78
C THR A 214 -9.64 29.19 8.57
N LEU A 215 -9.45 29.30 9.89
CA LEU A 215 -9.30 28.15 10.79
C LEU A 215 -10.52 27.20 10.71
N LYS A 216 -11.73 27.78 10.64
CA LYS A 216 -12.97 27.02 10.47
C LYS A 216 -12.92 26.16 9.19
N SER A 217 -12.56 26.75 8.06
CA SER A 217 -12.44 26.04 6.78
C SER A 217 -11.34 24.96 6.82
N ALA A 218 -10.20 25.26 7.44
CA ALA A 218 -9.11 24.27 7.61
C ALA A 218 -9.58 23.07 8.45
N THR A 219 -10.33 23.31 9.54
CA THR A 219 -10.88 22.24 10.39
C THR A 219 -11.89 21.40 9.63
N ILE A 220 -12.85 22.02 8.93
CA ILE A 220 -13.84 21.28 8.13
C ILE A 220 -13.13 20.46 7.04
N TYR A 221 -12.14 21.05 6.36
CA TYR A 221 -11.36 20.33 5.36
C TYR A 221 -10.62 19.12 5.96
N MET A 222 -9.99 19.25 7.12
CA MET A 222 -9.27 18.17 7.79
C MET A 222 -10.19 16.95 8.00
N TYR A 223 -11.39 17.15 8.51
CA TYR A 223 -12.35 16.06 8.72
C TYR A 223 -12.89 15.50 7.41
N THR A 224 -13.36 16.37 6.52
CA THR A 224 -13.97 15.93 5.26
C THR A 224 -12.96 15.23 4.36
N TYR A 225 -11.72 15.73 4.30
CA TYR A 225 -10.62 15.07 3.56
C TYR A 225 -10.23 13.73 4.17
N GLY A 226 -10.14 13.64 5.50
CA GLY A 226 -9.79 12.38 6.17
C GLY A 226 -10.83 11.29 5.92
N PHE A 227 -12.12 11.61 5.99
CA PHE A 227 -13.19 10.66 5.66
C PHE A 227 -13.25 10.36 4.15
N TYR A 228 -13.09 11.37 3.29
CA TYR A 228 -12.99 11.17 1.85
C TYR A 228 -11.88 10.17 1.50
N LEU A 229 -10.67 10.41 2.01
CA LEU A 229 -9.50 9.56 1.76
C LEU A 229 -9.76 8.11 2.21
N PHE A 230 -10.38 7.93 3.38
CA PHE A 230 -10.72 6.61 3.88
C PHE A 230 -11.73 5.90 2.99
N PHE A 231 -12.89 6.51 2.71
CA PHE A 231 -13.93 5.84 1.96
C PHE A 231 -13.54 5.61 0.49
N ASP A 232 -12.78 6.52 -0.12
CA ASP A 232 -12.27 6.35 -1.49
C ASP A 232 -11.28 5.17 -1.56
N PHE A 233 -10.31 5.13 -0.66
CA PHE A 233 -9.27 4.10 -0.68
C PHE A 233 -9.78 2.75 -0.14
N ALA A 234 -10.56 2.73 0.92
CA ALA A 234 -11.16 1.50 1.44
C ALA A 234 -12.15 0.91 0.43
N GLY A 235 -12.94 1.75 -0.25
CA GLY A 235 -13.85 1.31 -1.32
C GLY A 235 -13.10 0.68 -2.49
N TYR A 236 -12.03 1.32 -2.97
CA TYR A 236 -11.16 0.73 -3.98
C TYR A 236 -10.60 -0.63 -3.52
N SER A 237 -10.06 -0.68 -2.30
CA SER A 237 -9.46 -1.90 -1.75
C SER A 237 -10.45 -3.04 -1.61
N LEU A 238 -11.68 -2.75 -1.15
CA LEU A 238 -12.75 -3.75 -1.06
C LEU A 238 -13.10 -4.33 -2.43
N MET A 239 -13.23 -3.49 -3.46
CA MET A 239 -13.50 -3.97 -4.82
C MET A 239 -12.34 -4.82 -5.35
N ALA A 240 -11.10 -4.43 -5.08
CA ALA A 240 -9.92 -5.19 -5.48
C ALA A 240 -9.86 -6.57 -4.81
N VAL A 241 -10.12 -6.63 -3.50
CA VAL A 241 -10.18 -7.88 -2.73
C VAL A 241 -11.31 -8.77 -3.24
N GLY A 242 -12.50 -8.22 -3.42
CA GLY A 242 -13.66 -8.97 -3.92
C GLY A 242 -13.44 -9.52 -5.32
N THR A 243 -12.83 -8.73 -6.21
CA THR A 243 -12.46 -9.21 -7.56
C THR A 243 -11.43 -10.34 -7.50
N GLY A 244 -10.42 -10.22 -6.61
CA GLY A 244 -9.46 -11.28 -6.38
C GLY A 244 -10.12 -12.58 -5.94
N TYR A 245 -11.08 -12.52 -5.03
CA TYR A 245 -11.84 -13.69 -4.55
C TYR A 245 -12.57 -14.41 -5.68
N LEU A 246 -13.24 -13.68 -6.56
CA LEU A 246 -13.92 -14.25 -7.72
C LEU A 246 -12.95 -14.86 -8.75
N LEU A 247 -11.69 -14.41 -8.77
CA LEU A 247 -10.62 -14.98 -9.59
C LEU A 247 -9.83 -16.09 -8.88
N GLY A 248 -10.29 -16.55 -7.71
CA GLY A 248 -9.65 -17.64 -6.97
C GLY A 248 -8.45 -17.22 -6.10
N VAL A 249 -8.21 -15.94 -5.91
CA VAL A 249 -7.10 -15.42 -5.10
C VAL A 249 -7.63 -14.76 -3.83
N LYS A 250 -7.25 -15.26 -2.65
CA LYS A 250 -7.62 -14.70 -1.34
C LYS A 250 -6.77 -13.46 -1.01
N VAL A 251 -6.98 -12.38 -1.76
CA VAL A 251 -6.32 -11.09 -1.53
C VAL A 251 -6.57 -10.61 -0.10
N PRO A 252 -5.54 -10.18 0.67
CA PRO A 252 -5.71 -9.72 2.05
C PRO A 252 -6.45 -8.37 2.14
N ASP A 253 -7.16 -8.14 3.24
CA ASP A 253 -7.82 -6.86 3.49
C ASP A 253 -6.81 -5.76 3.86
N ASN A 254 -7.06 -4.53 3.40
CA ASN A 254 -6.24 -3.35 3.71
C ASN A 254 -6.76 -2.52 4.89
N PHE A 255 -8.01 -2.70 5.29
CA PHE A 255 -8.64 -1.87 6.33
C PHE A 255 -9.48 -2.71 7.29
N ASN A 256 -9.36 -2.39 8.59
CA ASN A 256 -10.18 -2.95 9.64
C ASN A 256 -10.60 -1.87 10.64
N LYS A 257 -11.63 -1.08 10.29
CA LYS A 257 -12.20 -0.02 11.14
C LYS A 257 -11.13 0.89 11.78
N PRO A 258 -10.21 1.51 10.99
CA PRO A 258 -9.02 2.18 11.53
C PRO A 258 -9.34 3.38 12.42
N PHE A 259 -10.47 4.06 12.20
CA PHE A 259 -10.89 5.21 13.01
C PHE A 259 -11.42 4.82 14.41
N LEU A 260 -11.52 3.52 14.72
CA LEU A 260 -11.82 3.04 16.06
C LEU A 260 -10.57 2.66 16.86
N SER A 261 -9.38 2.98 16.36
CA SER A 261 -8.11 2.67 17.03
C SER A 261 -7.90 3.52 18.28
N LYS A 262 -7.43 2.89 19.34
CA LYS A 262 -7.20 3.52 20.66
C LYS A 262 -5.80 4.14 20.77
N ASP A 263 -4.90 3.77 19.88
CA ASP A 263 -3.55 4.31 19.81
C ASP A 263 -3.01 4.27 18.37
N ILE A 264 -1.90 4.94 18.15
CA ILE A 264 -1.29 5.08 16.82
C ILE A 264 -0.72 3.77 16.27
N GLN A 265 -0.32 2.83 17.13
CA GLN A 265 0.15 1.51 16.70
C GLN A 265 -1.03 0.65 16.22
N GLU A 266 -2.15 0.67 16.97
CA GLU A 266 -3.39 0.00 16.55
C GLU A 266 -3.92 0.59 15.25
N PHE A 267 -3.83 1.93 15.05
CA PHE A 267 -4.20 2.58 13.79
C PHE A 267 -3.43 1.99 12.61
N TRP A 268 -2.10 1.90 12.67
CA TRP A 268 -1.28 1.34 11.58
C TRP A 268 -1.48 -0.17 11.39
N ASN A 269 -1.97 -0.90 12.38
CA ASN A 269 -2.39 -2.30 12.24
C ASN A 269 -3.77 -2.45 11.58
N ARG A 270 -4.53 -1.35 11.42
CA ARG A 270 -5.89 -1.32 10.86
C ARG A 270 -6.02 -0.47 9.59
N TRP A 271 -5.08 0.42 9.34
CA TRP A 271 -4.98 1.31 8.17
C TRP A 271 -3.91 0.81 7.22
N HIS A 272 -4.28 0.64 5.93
CA HIS A 272 -3.36 0.17 4.89
C HIS A 272 -2.50 -1.00 5.36
N ILE A 273 -3.17 -2.02 5.88
CA ILE A 273 -2.61 -3.14 6.64
C ILE A 273 -1.48 -3.81 5.87
N THR A 274 -1.67 -4.05 4.57
CA THR A 274 -0.67 -4.76 3.75
C THR A 274 0.62 -3.95 3.57
N LEU A 275 0.53 -2.62 3.41
CA LEU A 275 1.70 -1.74 3.38
C LEU A 275 2.39 -1.71 4.76
N SER A 276 1.61 -1.54 5.83
CA SER A 276 2.15 -1.49 7.20
C SER A 276 2.89 -2.77 7.57
N HIS A 277 2.33 -3.93 7.20
CA HIS A 277 2.97 -5.22 7.42
C HIS A 277 4.19 -5.41 6.51
N TRP A 278 4.13 -4.97 5.24
CA TRP A 278 5.28 -5.03 4.35
C TRP A 278 6.47 -4.23 4.89
N LEU A 279 6.22 -2.99 5.29
CA LEU A 279 7.24 -2.12 5.88
C LEU A 279 7.78 -2.68 7.22
N ARG A 280 6.91 -3.24 8.07
CA ARG A 280 7.33 -3.90 9.31
C ARG A 280 8.27 -5.07 9.04
N ASP A 281 7.90 -5.95 8.10
CA ASP A 281 8.60 -7.22 7.88
C ASP A 281 9.90 -7.01 7.08
N TYR A 282 9.92 -6.13 6.09
CA TYR A 282 11.06 -5.98 5.17
C TYR A 282 11.92 -4.73 5.43
N VAL A 283 11.44 -3.75 6.17
CA VAL A 283 12.22 -2.55 6.52
C VAL A 283 12.51 -2.51 8.01
N PHE A 284 11.49 -2.36 8.86
CA PHE A 284 11.67 -2.21 10.30
C PHE A 284 12.46 -3.36 10.93
N SER A 285 12.08 -4.61 10.64
CA SER A 285 12.74 -5.80 11.20
C SER A 285 14.21 -5.89 10.78
N ARG A 286 14.54 -5.54 9.54
CA ARG A 286 15.92 -5.59 9.04
C ARG A 286 16.79 -4.51 9.65
N ILE A 287 16.28 -3.28 9.78
CA ILE A 287 16.99 -2.19 10.47
C ILE A 287 17.23 -2.60 11.92
N THR A 288 16.22 -3.11 12.62
CA THR A 288 16.32 -3.56 14.00
C THR A 288 17.39 -4.64 14.17
N MET A 289 17.35 -5.69 13.32
CA MET A 289 18.36 -6.75 13.36
C MET A 289 19.76 -6.23 13.03
N GLY A 290 19.90 -5.32 12.07
CA GLY A 290 21.17 -4.69 11.71
C GLY A 290 21.77 -3.89 12.87
N LEU A 291 20.94 -3.09 13.56
CA LEU A 291 21.37 -2.31 14.73
C LEU A 291 21.78 -3.22 15.90
N ILE A 292 21.03 -4.29 16.16
CA ILE A 292 21.37 -5.30 17.19
C ILE A 292 22.71 -5.96 16.88
N ARG A 293 22.88 -6.45 15.62
CA ARG A 293 24.13 -7.12 15.20
C ARG A 293 25.34 -6.19 15.22
N SER A 294 25.16 -4.90 14.97
CA SER A 294 26.26 -3.92 15.02
C SER A 294 26.82 -3.70 16.42
N GLY A 295 26.03 -3.97 17.47
CA GLY A 295 26.38 -3.73 18.86
C GLY A 295 26.57 -2.25 19.25
N LYS A 296 26.41 -1.31 18.28
CA LYS A 296 26.63 0.14 18.50
C LYS A 296 25.57 0.78 19.41
N VAL A 297 24.34 0.27 19.37
CA VAL A 297 23.23 0.73 20.20
C VAL A 297 22.77 -0.43 21.06
N LYS A 298 22.86 -0.29 22.39
CA LYS A 298 22.50 -1.35 23.35
C LYS A 298 21.05 -1.27 23.82
N ASP A 299 20.51 -0.05 23.91
CA ASP A 299 19.14 0.14 24.42
C ASP A 299 18.09 -0.25 23.39
N LYS A 300 17.25 -1.21 23.75
CA LYS A 300 16.18 -1.74 22.89
C LYS A 300 15.13 -0.69 22.48
N LEU A 301 14.88 0.31 23.35
CA LEU A 301 13.93 1.38 23.04
C LEU A 301 14.52 2.32 21.97
N THR A 302 15.79 2.66 22.09
CA THR A 302 16.51 3.48 21.11
C THR A 302 16.58 2.77 19.74
N ILE A 303 16.88 1.46 19.72
CA ILE A 303 16.86 0.66 18.48
C ILE A 303 15.48 0.72 17.81
N ALA A 304 14.42 0.47 18.59
CA ALA A 304 13.06 0.51 18.07
C ALA A 304 12.68 1.91 17.55
N SER A 305 13.08 2.98 18.28
CA SER A 305 12.80 4.36 17.89
C SER A 305 13.48 4.74 16.57
N ILE A 306 14.76 4.39 16.41
CA ILE A 306 15.49 4.62 15.15
C ILE A 306 14.82 3.87 14.00
N ALA A 307 14.50 2.58 14.21
CA ALA A 307 13.88 1.76 13.18
C ALA A 307 12.48 2.27 12.79
N LEU A 308 11.66 2.73 13.75
CA LEU A 308 10.35 3.34 13.49
C LEU A 308 10.49 4.65 12.69
N MET A 309 11.40 5.52 13.06
CA MET A 309 11.62 6.78 12.34
C MET A 309 12.04 6.54 10.88
N ILE A 310 13.01 5.65 10.65
CA ILE A 310 13.47 5.32 9.29
C ILE A 310 12.34 4.66 8.51
N ASN A 311 11.60 3.73 9.10
CA ASN A 311 10.49 3.04 8.47
C ASN A 311 9.41 4.02 7.99
N MET A 312 9.00 4.96 8.83
CA MET A 312 7.99 5.94 8.49
C MET A 312 8.50 7.03 7.53
N PHE A 313 9.78 7.38 7.61
CA PHE A 313 10.42 8.24 6.63
C PHE A 313 10.41 7.62 5.22
N ILE A 314 10.76 6.33 5.10
CA ILE A 314 10.70 5.58 3.84
C ILE A 314 9.26 5.55 3.32
N MET A 315 8.27 5.33 4.18
CA MET A 315 6.85 5.37 3.82
C MET A 315 6.45 6.75 3.25
N GLY A 316 6.88 7.84 3.88
CA GLY A 316 6.66 9.19 3.37
C GLY A 316 7.29 9.42 1.99
N CYS A 317 8.55 9.04 1.79
CA CYS A 317 9.26 9.12 0.51
C CYS A 317 8.61 8.24 -0.57
N TRP A 318 8.05 7.10 -0.19
CA TRP A 318 7.31 6.24 -1.10
C TRP A 318 6.04 6.91 -1.64
N HIS A 319 5.31 7.67 -0.84
CA HIS A 319 4.18 8.46 -1.33
C HIS A 319 4.64 9.53 -2.33
N GLY A 320 5.75 10.21 -2.05
CA GLY A 320 6.35 11.21 -2.94
C GLY A 320 7.49 11.97 -2.27
N LEU A 321 8.31 12.66 -3.08
CA LEU A 321 9.44 13.46 -2.59
C LEU A 321 9.07 14.92 -2.30
N THR A 322 7.78 15.27 -2.29
CA THR A 322 7.32 16.59 -1.89
C THR A 322 7.35 16.74 -0.37
N GLY A 323 7.62 17.96 0.12
CA GLY A 323 7.82 18.22 1.54
C GLY A 323 6.68 17.74 2.44
N TYR A 324 5.42 17.80 1.97
CA TYR A 324 4.28 17.35 2.77
C TYR A 324 4.20 15.82 2.94
N TYR A 325 4.66 15.03 1.99
CA TYR A 325 4.73 13.56 2.15
C TYR A 325 5.86 13.16 3.09
N ILE A 326 7.01 13.83 2.99
CA ILE A 326 8.14 13.62 3.90
C ILE A 326 7.73 14.01 5.33
N LEU A 327 7.08 15.18 5.49
CA LEU A 327 6.56 15.64 6.78
C LEU A 327 5.52 14.68 7.36
N TYR A 328 4.62 14.13 6.54
CA TYR A 328 3.66 13.10 6.94
C TYR A 328 4.35 11.86 7.51
N GLY A 329 5.37 11.35 6.81
CA GLY A 329 6.16 10.21 7.29
C GLY A 329 6.85 10.50 8.62
N LEU A 330 7.55 11.63 8.74
CA LEU A 330 8.21 12.05 9.97
C LEU A 330 7.22 12.26 11.13
N TYR A 331 6.07 12.89 10.88
CA TYR A 331 5.01 13.08 11.85
C TYR A 331 4.53 11.75 12.45
N HIS A 332 4.18 10.77 11.62
CA HIS A 332 3.77 9.47 12.10
C HIS A 332 4.92 8.67 12.76
N GLY A 333 6.15 8.86 12.29
CA GLY A 333 7.34 8.30 12.94
C GLY A 333 7.48 8.81 14.38
N VAL A 334 7.38 10.13 14.58
CA VAL A 334 7.41 10.76 15.91
C VAL A 334 6.27 10.25 16.79
N LEU A 335 5.04 10.17 16.28
CA LEU A 335 3.91 9.65 17.05
C LEU A 335 4.13 8.21 17.52
N LEU A 336 4.64 7.34 16.65
CA LEU A 336 4.94 5.94 17.00
C LEU A 336 6.06 5.85 18.04
N VAL A 337 7.12 6.65 17.93
CA VAL A 337 8.22 6.69 18.90
C VAL A 337 7.72 7.20 20.25
N LEU A 338 6.95 8.28 20.27
CA LEU A 338 6.38 8.82 21.51
C LEU A 338 5.45 7.80 22.18
N PHE A 339 4.61 7.12 21.40
CA PHE A 339 3.75 6.08 21.92
C PHE A 339 4.54 4.91 22.49
N GLU A 340 5.62 4.46 21.84
CA GLU A 340 6.49 3.39 22.34
C GLU A 340 7.17 3.77 23.66
N ILE A 341 7.61 5.03 23.80
CA ILE A 341 8.16 5.57 25.04
C ILE A 341 7.11 5.58 26.15
N ILE A 342 5.90 6.11 25.87
CA ILE A 342 4.78 6.14 26.83
C ILE A 342 4.42 4.73 27.28
N ARG A 343 4.27 3.81 26.34
CA ARG A 343 3.91 2.41 26.60
C ARG A 343 4.93 1.72 27.52
N LYS A 344 6.22 1.98 27.33
CA LYS A 344 7.30 1.36 28.11
C LYS A 344 7.56 2.05 29.44
N LYS A 345 7.56 3.39 29.49
CA LYS A 345 8.04 4.16 30.65
C LYS A 345 6.92 4.73 31.54
N SER A 346 5.72 5.04 30.99
CA SER A 346 4.67 5.70 31.77
C SER A 346 3.97 4.75 32.75
N ALA A 347 4.10 5.00 34.03
CA ALA A 347 3.34 4.32 35.08
C ALA A 347 1.83 4.60 34.96
N PHE A 348 1.46 5.83 34.63
CA PHE A 348 0.08 6.24 34.39
C PHE A 348 -0.57 5.44 33.26
N TYR A 349 0.09 5.33 32.10
CA TYR A 349 -0.40 4.52 30.98
C TYR A 349 -0.58 3.05 31.40
N LYS A 350 0.41 2.45 32.04
CA LYS A 350 0.35 1.05 32.49
C LYS A 350 -0.81 0.79 33.44
N LYS A 351 -1.10 1.74 34.35
CA LYS A 351 -2.20 1.67 35.31
C LYS A 351 -3.57 1.78 34.64
N HIS A 352 -3.75 2.75 33.74
CA HIS A 352 -5.07 3.15 33.22
C HIS A 352 -5.42 2.61 31.84
N LYS A 353 -4.51 1.95 31.10
CA LYS A 353 -4.74 1.50 29.71
C LYS A 353 -5.95 0.59 29.49
N LYS A 354 -6.47 -0.03 30.58
CA LYS A 354 -7.68 -0.89 30.53
C LYS A 354 -8.95 -0.17 31.01
N ASP A 355 -8.84 1.03 31.57
CA ASP A 355 -9.97 1.79 32.08
C ASP A 355 -10.81 2.33 30.91
N LYS A 356 -12.12 2.23 31.01
CA LYS A 356 -13.04 2.65 29.93
C LYS A 356 -12.87 4.11 29.57
N TRP A 357 -12.76 4.99 30.57
CA TRP A 357 -12.57 6.43 30.33
C TRP A 357 -11.27 6.70 29.56
N PHE A 358 -10.17 6.02 29.95
CA PHE A 358 -8.87 6.18 29.30
C PHE A 358 -8.91 5.68 27.85
N MET A 359 -9.59 4.55 27.60
CA MET A 359 -9.77 4.04 26.23
C MET A 359 -10.53 5.02 25.33
N VAL A 360 -11.57 5.70 25.86
CA VAL A 360 -12.34 6.71 25.10
C VAL A 360 -11.48 7.94 24.83
N VAL A 361 -10.76 8.46 25.82
CA VAL A 361 -9.84 9.60 25.64
C VAL A 361 -8.72 9.25 24.65
N SER A 362 -8.10 8.09 24.79
CA SER A 362 -7.05 7.63 23.86
C SER A 362 -7.56 7.51 22.43
N TRP A 363 -8.75 6.92 22.24
CA TRP A 363 -9.41 6.87 20.94
C TRP A 363 -9.62 8.27 20.36
N PHE A 364 -10.18 9.20 21.14
CA PHE A 364 -10.46 10.57 20.70
C PHE A 364 -9.17 11.28 20.28
N VAL A 365 -8.13 11.21 21.10
CA VAL A 365 -6.80 11.79 20.80
C VAL A 365 -6.20 11.14 19.54
N THR A 366 -6.22 9.83 19.43
CA THR A 366 -5.66 9.11 18.28
C THR A 366 -6.37 9.49 16.98
N LEU A 367 -7.71 9.57 16.99
CA LEU A 367 -8.49 9.98 15.84
C LEU A 367 -8.05 11.37 15.33
N HIS A 368 -7.89 12.34 16.24
CA HIS A 368 -7.51 13.71 15.87
C HIS A 368 -6.07 13.78 15.37
N LEU A 369 -5.13 13.06 16.01
CA LEU A 369 -3.75 12.97 15.53
C LEU A 369 -3.68 12.37 14.12
N VAL A 370 -4.48 11.35 13.83
CA VAL A 370 -4.57 10.75 12.49
C VAL A 370 -5.13 11.75 11.47
N LEU A 371 -6.22 12.46 11.81
CA LEU A 371 -6.83 13.46 10.92
C LEU A 371 -5.87 14.63 10.63
N VAL A 372 -5.08 15.08 11.63
CA VAL A 372 -3.99 16.04 11.42
C VAL A 372 -2.94 15.46 10.46
N GLY A 373 -2.55 14.19 10.62
CA GLY A 373 -1.66 13.51 9.69
C GLY A 373 -2.21 13.54 8.24
N PHE A 374 -3.49 13.25 8.03
CA PHE A 374 -4.12 13.33 6.71
C PHE A 374 -4.20 14.77 6.18
N PHE A 375 -4.40 15.75 7.05
CA PHE A 375 -4.34 17.16 6.65
C PHE A 375 -2.94 17.56 6.16
N ILE A 376 -1.87 17.08 6.81
CA ILE A 376 -0.49 17.23 6.33
C ILE A 376 -0.34 16.53 4.96
N PHE A 377 -0.78 15.27 4.84
CA PHE A 377 -0.71 14.46 3.63
C PHE A 377 -1.39 15.13 2.43
N SER A 378 -2.48 15.87 2.63
CA SER A 378 -3.19 16.60 1.57
C SER A 378 -2.37 17.75 0.95
N GLY A 379 -1.26 18.14 1.56
CA GLY A 379 -0.44 19.30 1.21
C GLY A 379 -1.10 20.64 1.56
N ARG A 380 -2.31 20.66 2.12
CA ARG A 380 -3.00 21.92 2.47
C ARG A 380 -2.37 22.59 3.69
N PHE A 381 -1.91 21.80 4.66
CA PHE A 381 -1.18 22.31 5.82
C PHE A 381 0.04 23.13 5.41
N THR A 382 0.91 22.56 4.57
CA THR A 382 2.15 23.22 4.12
C THR A 382 1.87 24.46 3.27
N ARG A 383 0.84 24.42 2.42
CA ARG A 383 0.39 25.59 1.65
C ARG A 383 -0.18 26.69 2.55
N GLY A 384 -0.92 26.34 3.59
CA GLY A 384 -1.44 27.29 4.58
C GLY A 384 -0.31 27.97 5.36
N VAL A 385 0.68 27.20 5.81
CA VAL A 385 1.86 27.75 6.49
C VAL A 385 2.64 28.68 5.56
N ALA A 386 2.90 28.29 4.31
CA ALA A 386 3.59 29.14 3.34
C ALA A 386 2.81 30.43 3.04
N PHE A 387 1.48 30.38 2.96
CA PHE A 387 0.64 31.57 2.83
C PHE A 387 0.80 32.52 4.00
N LEU A 388 0.73 32.01 5.25
CA LEU A 388 0.89 32.83 6.45
C LEU A 388 2.31 33.43 6.54
N MET A 389 3.35 32.69 6.18
CA MET A 389 4.72 33.21 6.18
C MET A 389 4.89 34.37 5.17
N ARG A 390 4.31 34.26 3.97
CA ARG A 390 4.32 35.32 2.98
C ARG A 390 3.56 36.57 3.43
N THR A 391 2.39 36.41 4.05
CA THR A 391 1.57 37.54 4.53
C THR A 391 2.23 38.30 5.69
N HIS A 392 3.12 37.63 6.46
CA HIS A 392 3.88 38.24 7.55
C HIS A 392 5.32 38.62 7.16
N GLY A 393 5.69 38.56 5.86
CA GLY A 393 7.02 38.97 5.39
C GLY A 393 8.16 38.08 5.87
N LEU A 394 7.87 36.81 6.20
CA LEU A 394 8.87 35.82 6.66
C LEU A 394 9.45 34.99 5.52
N MET A 395 8.99 35.22 4.30
CA MET A 395 9.49 34.63 3.03
C MET A 395 9.44 35.67 1.91
#